data_4d1acf9d1dd14da86de4adcf3b57d42f
#
_entry.id   4d1acf9d1dd14da86de4adcf3b57d42f
#
_cell.length_a   1.000
_cell.length_b   1.000
_cell.length_c   1.000
_cell.angle_alpha   90.00
_cell.angle_beta   90.00
_cell.angle_gamma   90.00
#
_symmetry.space_group_name_H-M   'P 1'
#
loop_
_entity.id
_entity.type
_entity.pdbx_description
1 polymer ?
#
loop_
_entity_poly.entity_id
_entity_poly.type
_entity_poly.pdbx_seq_one_letter_code
_entity_poly.pdbx_strand_id
1 'polypeptide(L)'
;MGLFDRFKKKAKEAVEEENFTVEEDSIEAEEALIQRRQLMDAIERAKKATPPPPPPGFEQFKEEVEEQWDEFVEELPEDPFSAPADKKSRKKAERAAAVAQAEAAEEESEPPEHNPMRSTTGRELVASEAAKFEIDLSDVEVKRGGRVIAASQALENILEELETDLLMADMGHDAVSDVMTTLRGSLIGARLNRKADLNEVIEKALRASLLSLLQAGYWDFDKTVKSFASQGTPVSIMMVGVNGTGKTTTSAKIANRLNSQGYSVVLAAADTFRAGAIDQLANHAERLGVRCIRSQRGGDAAAVARDAVESATARGEDIVIIDTAGRMQNKINLMEELRKVHRVTRPHLVLFVADALAGNDAVVQAREFQRMLSFDGAVLCKLDTDAKGGAALSISHTTGRPIVLAGVGQGYDDLRDFDPDWLIDSILATDE
;
A
#
# COMPACT_ATOMS: atom_id res chain seq x y z
N MET A 1 27.90 0.97 -8.76
CA MET A 1 27.29 0.64 -10.05
C MET A 1 25.81 0.54 -9.78
N GLY A 2 25.02 1.47 -10.26
CA GLY A 2 23.57 1.52 -10.01
C GLY A 2 22.89 0.23 -10.49
N LEU A 3 21.74 -0.07 -9.93
CA LEU A 3 21.01 -1.32 -10.20
C LEU A 3 20.76 -1.49 -11.70
N PHE A 4 20.45 -0.40 -12.39
CA PHE A 4 20.14 -0.38 -13.84
C PHE A 4 21.35 -0.05 -14.74
N ASP A 5 22.56 0.13 -14.19
CA ASP A 5 23.75 0.42 -15.01
C ASP A 5 24.11 -0.73 -15.94
N ARG A 6 23.92 -1.96 -15.47
CA ARG A 6 24.15 -3.17 -16.28
C ARG A 6 23.18 -3.23 -17.44
N PHE A 7 21.90 -3.02 -17.13
CA PHE A 7 20.84 -3.01 -18.13
C PHE A 7 21.09 -1.90 -19.18
N LYS A 8 21.32 -0.65 -18.74
CA LYS A 8 21.60 0.49 -19.65
C LYS A 8 22.84 0.23 -20.53
N LYS A 9 23.91 -0.33 -19.94
CA LYS A 9 25.13 -0.64 -20.67
C LYS A 9 24.89 -1.72 -21.74
N LYS A 10 24.23 -2.82 -21.38
CA LYS A 10 23.93 -3.90 -22.32
C LYS A 10 22.88 -3.51 -23.34
N ALA A 11 21.85 -2.75 -22.96
CA ALA A 11 20.91 -2.19 -23.92
C ALA A 11 21.66 -1.36 -24.97
N LYS A 12 22.62 -0.53 -24.56
CA LYS A 12 23.45 0.25 -25.46
C LYS A 12 24.36 -0.60 -26.36
N GLU A 13 25.05 -1.59 -25.77
CA GLU A 13 25.89 -2.54 -26.52
C GLU A 13 25.06 -3.32 -27.54
N ALA A 14 23.91 -3.85 -27.15
CA ALA A 14 23.05 -4.63 -28.01
C ALA A 14 22.39 -3.77 -29.14
N VAL A 15 22.09 -2.49 -28.85
CA VAL A 15 21.62 -1.54 -29.89
C VAL A 15 22.71 -1.25 -30.91
N GLU A 16 23.98 -1.26 -30.51
CA GLU A 16 25.13 -1.04 -31.40
C GLU A 16 25.50 -2.30 -32.22
N GLU A 17 25.32 -3.48 -31.63
CA GLU A 17 25.74 -4.77 -32.22
C GLU A 17 24.64 -5.45 -33.02
N GLU A 18 23.39 -5.35 -32.59
CA GLU A 18 22.26 -6.04 -33.27
C GLU A 18 21.13 -5.06 -33.62
N ASN A 19 20.56 -5.27 -34.79
CA ASN A 19 19.48 -4.44 -35.29
C ASN A 19 18.15 -4.96 -34.75
N PHE A 20 17.65 -4.40 -33.60
CA PHE A 20 16.31 -4.73 -33.05
C PHE A 20 15.16 -4.24 -33.93
N THR A 21 15.46 -3.41 -34.91
CA THR A 21 14.44 -2.76 -35.74
C THR A 21 14.48 -3.30 -37.15
N VAL A 22 13.30 -3.56 -37.65
CA VAL A 22 13.09 -4.03 -39.03
C VAL A 22 12.31 -2.99 -39.84
N GLU A 23 12.42 -3.04 -41.18
CA GLU A 23 11.63 -2.17 -42.06
C GLU A 23 10.14 -2.51 -41.92
N GLU A 24 9.25 -1.51 -42.01
CA GLU A 24 7.81 -1.66 -41.78
C GLU A 24 7.13 -2.70 -42.69
N ASP A 25 7.67 -2.90 -43.88
CA ASP A 25 7.12 -3.82 -44.89
C ASP A 25 7.70 -5.25 -44.79
N SER A 26 8.47 -5.57 -43.75
CA SER A 26 9.03 -6.92 -43.55
C SER A 26 8.05 -7.88 -42.89
N ILE A 27 8.27 -9.19 -43.07
CA ILE A 27 7.45 -10.23 -42.44
C ILE A 27 7.59 -10.17 -40.93
N GLU A 28 8.80 -9.91 -40.42
CA GLU A 28 9.11 -9.77 -38.98
C GLU A 28 8.37 -8.57 -38.37
N ALA A 29 8.17 -7.48 -39.14
CA ALA A 29 7.39 -6.34 -38.70
C ALA A 29 5.90 -6.67 -38.54
N GLU A 30 5.35 -7.46 -39.48
CA GLU A 30 3.96 -7.91 -39.43
C GLU A 30 3.73 -8.85 -38.22
N GLU A 31 4.63 -9.78 -37.99
CA GLU A 31 4.60 -10.69 -36.83
C GLU A 31 4.68 -9.89 -35.51
N ALA A 32 5.59 -8.91 -35.38
CA ALA A 32 5.73 -8.07 -34.19
C ALA A 32 4.47 -7.24 -33.92
N LEU A 33 3.81 -6.72 -34.95
CA LEU A 33 2.56 -5.97 -34.81
C LEU A 33 1.39 -6.86 -34.37
N ILE A 34 1.34 -8.11 -34.82
CA ILE A 34 0.34 -9.09 -34.37
C ILE A 34 0.58 -9.43 -32.90
N GLN A 35 1.83 -9.69 -32.52
CA GLN A 35 2.22 -9.99 -31.14
C GLN A 35 1.91 -8.82 -30.19
N ARG A 36 2.22 -7.58 -30.60
CA ARG A 36 1.85 -6.37 -29.84
C ARG A 36 0.35 -6.32 -29.56
N ARG A 37 -0.48 -6.55 -30.57
CA ARG A 37 -1.95 -6.54 -30.40
C ARG A 37 -2.40 -7.60 -29.40
N GLN A 38 -1.85 -8.80 -29.45
CA GLN A 38 -2.17 -9.87 -28.50
C GLN A 38 -1.75 -9.51 -27.06
N LEU A 39 -0.56 -8.93 -26.90
CA LEU A 39 -0.08 -8.47 -25.58
C LEU A 39 -0.93 -7.33 -25.02
N MET A 40 -1.27 -6.34 -25.85
CA MET A 40 -2.12 -5.22 -25.40
C MET A 40 -3.53 -5.68 -25.05
N ASP A 41 -4.13 -6.60 -25.81
CA ASP A 41 -5.41 -7.22 -25.50
C ASP A 41 -5.35 -8.02 -24.19
N ALA A 42 -4.25 -8.71 -23.92
CA ALA A 42 -4.04 -9.44 -22.66
C ALA A 42 -3.91 -8.48 -21.46
N ILE A 43 -3.14 -7.40 -21.60
CA ILE A 43 -3.00 -6.37 -20.59
C ILE A 43 -4.35 -5.70 -20.28
N GLU A 44 -5.13 -5.39 -21.32
CA GLU A 44 -6.46 -4.79 -21.13
C GLU A 44 -7.45 -5.74 -20.44
N ARG A 45 -7.39 -7.04 -20.74
CA ARG A 45 -8.18 -8.06 -20.05
C ARG A 45 -7.75 -8.21 -18.59
N ALA A 46 -6.45 -8.23 -18.32
CA ALA A 46 -5.92 -8.29 -16.95
C ALA A 46 -6.35 -7.09 -16.11
N LYS A 47 -6.35 -5.87 -16.69
CA LYS A 47 -6.85 -4.64 -16.01
C LYS A 47 -8.35 -4.66 -15.73
N LYS A 48 -9.13 -5.39 -16.52
CA LYS A 48 -10.60 -5.54 -16.35
C LYS A 48 -10.97 -6.77 -15.51
N ALA A 49 -10.02 -7.69 -15.28
CA ALA A 49 -10.27 -8.86 -14.45
C ALA A 49 -10.38 -8.45 -12.98
N THR A 50 -11.41 -8.92 -12.32
CA THR A 50 -11.52 -8.89 -10.86
C THR A 50 -10.27 -9.55 -10.25
N PRO A 51 -9.79 -9.08 -9.08
CA PRO A 51 -8.64 -9.70 -8.44
C PRO A 51 -8.84 -11.21 -8.31
N PRO A 52 -7.78 -12.02 -8.47
CA PRO A 52 -7.90 -13.47 -8.43
C PRO A 52 -8.54 -13.92 -7.11
N PRO A 53 -9.35 -14.98 -7.14
CA PRO A 53 -9.89 -15.56 -5.92
C PRO A 53 -8.74 -15.95 -4.99
N PRO A 54 -8.95 -15.96 -3.67
CA PRO A 54 -7.94 -16.36 -2.70
C PRO A 54 -7.36 -17.73 -3.09
N PRO A 55 -6.06 -17.97 -2.80
CA PRO A 55 -5.38 -19.20 -3.22
C PRO A 55 -6.11 -20.44 -2.71
N PRO A 56 -6.13 -21.54 -3.48
CA PRO A 56 -6.73 -22.80 -3.05
C PRO A 56 -6.08 -23.26 -1.74
N GLY A 57 -6.89 -23.54 -0.74
CA GLY A 57 -6.46 -23.83 0.65
C GLY A 57 -6.89 -22.76 1.66
N PHE A 58 -7.43 -21.62 1.21
CA PHE A 58 -7.92 -20.57 2.12
C PHE A 58 -9.15 -21.02 2.91
N GLU A 59 -10.08 -21.74 2.28
CA GLU A 59 -11.24 -22.32 2.98
C GLU A 59 -10.82 -23.39 3.99
N GLN A 60 -9.86 -24.25 3.65
CA GLN A 60 -9.31 -25.24 4.57
C GLN A 60 -8.60 -24.57 5.77
N PHE A 61 -7.88 -23.49 5.56
CA PHE A 61 -7.28 -22.72 6.64
C PHE A 61 -8.32 -22.01 7.52
N LYS A 62 -9.43 -21.58 6.93
CA LYS A 62 -10.58 -21.01 7.67
C LYS A 62 -11.24 -22.09 8.53
N GLU A 63 -11.49 -23.27 7.96
CA GLU A 63 -12.04 -24.44 8.67
C GLU A 63 -11.10 -24.96 9.78
N GLU A 64 -9.79 -25.07 9.54
CA GLU A 64 -8.80 -25.46 10.57
C GLU A 64 -8.73 -24.46 11.73
N VAL A 65 -8.91 -23.19 11.48
CA VAL A 65 -8.96 -22.16 12.51
C VAL A 65 -10.27 -22.22 13.29
N GLU A 66 -11.41 -22.46 12.63
CA GLU A 66 -12.70 -22.63 13.28
C GLU A 66 -12.73 -23.90 14.12
N GLU A 67 -12.22 -25.04 13.63
CA GLU A 67 -12.11 -26.29 14.42
C GLU A 67 -11.20 -26.14 15.65
N GLN A 68 -10.07 -25.42 15.55
CA GLN A 68 -9.21 -25.12 16.70
C GLN A 68 -9.89 -24.21 17.73
N TRP A 69 -10.82 -23.34 17.29
CA TRP A 69 -11.60 -22.50 18.21
C TRP A 69 -12.67 -23.30 18.94
N ASP A 70 -13.37 -24.20 18.26
CA ASP A 70 -14.39 -25.04 18.87
C ASP A 70 -13.77 -26.00 19.91
N GLU A 71 -12.61 -26.58 19.63
CA GLU A 71 -11.84 -27.40 20.57
C GLU A 71 -11.35 -26.58 21.79
N PHE A 72 -10.93 -25.35 21.62
CA PHE A 72 -10.49 -24.47 22.70
C PHE A 72 -11.65 -23.99 23.59
N VAL A 73 -12.85 -23.82 23.03
CA VAL A 73 -14.06 -23.43 23.78
C VAL A 73 -14.60 -24.58 24.59
N GLU A 74 -14.48 -25.86 24.13
CA GLU A 74 -14.88 -27.03 24.89
C GLU A 74 -13.96 -27.36 26.08
N GLU A 75 -12.68 -26.92 26.06
CA GLU A 75 -11.73 -27.16 27.16
C GLU A 75 -11.79 -26.12 28.30
N LEU A 76 -12.65 -25.09 28.22
CA LEU A 76 -12.81 -24.13 29.31
C LEU A 76 -13.58 -24.80 30.47
N PRO A 77 -13.03 -24.86 31.71
CA PRO A 77 -13.72 -25.46 32.83
C PRO A 77 -15.00 -24.69 33.15
N GLU A 78 -16.11 -25.41 33.28
CA GLU A 78 -17.39 -24.85 33.73
C GLU A 78 -17.21 -24.13 35.06
N ASP A 79 -17.59 -22.85 35.11
CA ASP A 79 -17.53 -22.04 36.32
C ASP A 79 -18.47 -22.63 37.39
N PRO A 80 -17.93 -23.07 38.55
CA PRO A 80 -18.74 -23.73 39.60
C PRO A 80 -19.72 -22.79 40.30
N PHE A 81 -19.83 -21.51 39.90
CA PHE A 81 -20.73 -20.52 40.48
C PHE A 81 -21.85 -20.04 39.55
N SER A 82 -22.18 -20.76 38.49
CA SER A 82 -23.30 -20.40 37.61
C SER A 82 -24.65 -20.68 38.27
N ALA A 83 -25.31 -19.64 38.80
CA ALA A 83 -26.69 -19.69 39.27
C ALA A 83 -27.66 -19.81 38.08
N PRO A 84 -28.88 -20.43 38.27
CA PRO A 84 -29.80 -20.69 37.16
C PRO A 84 -30.29 -19.42 36.48
N ALA A 85 -30.25 -19.43 35.14
CA ALA A 85 -30.47 -18.31 34.26
C ALA A 85 -31.83 -17.62 34.43
N ASP A 86 -31.83 -16.40 34.85
CA ASP A 86 -32.99 -15.50 34.93
C ASP A 86 -33.40 -15.00 33.53
N LYS A 87 -34.68 -14.64 33.37
CA LYS A 87 -35.28 -14.12 32.08
C LYS A 87 -34.46 -13.02 31.40
N LYS A 88 -33.60 -12.31 32.13
CA LYS A 88 -32.73 -11.26 31.64
C LYS A 88 -31.51 -11.78 30.84
N SER A 89 -30.99 -12.95 31.23
CA SER A 89 -29.86 -13.61 30.53
C SER A 89 -30.33 -14.28 29.23
N ARG A 90 -31.58 -14.82 29.18
CA ARG A 90 -32.18 -15.32 27.93
C ARG A 90 -32.37 -14.27 26.88
N LYS A 91 -32.83 -13.05 27.26
CA LYS A 91 -33.00 -11.91 26.36
C LYS A 91 -31.67 -11.32 25.88
N LYS A 92 -30.61 -11.49 26.69
CA LYS A 92 -29.22 -11.11 26.32
C LYS A 92 -28.61 -12.10 25.33
N ALA A 93 -28.87 -13.42 25.52
CA ALA A 93 -28.46 -14.48 24.60
C ALA A 93 -29.20 -14.40 23.24
N GLU A 94 -30.51 -14.12 23.24
CA GLU A 94 -31.28 -13.89 22.01
C GLU A 94 -30.82 -12.64 21.24
N ARG A 95 -30.45 -11.57 21.96
CA ARG A 95 -29.83 -10.39 21.32
C ARG A 95 -28.44 -10.68 20.78
N ALA A 96 -27.63 -11.44 21.50
CA ALA A 96 -26.29 -11.86 21.04
C ALA A 96 -26.38 -12.76 19.79
N ALA A 97 -27.34 -13.72 19.78
CA ALA A 97 -27.58 -14.57 18.63
C ALA A 97 -28.12 -13.80 17.40
N ALA A 98 -28.98 -12.80 17.62
CA ALA A 98 -29.46 -11.93 16.54
C ALA A 98 -28.37 -10.99 15.98
N VAL A 99 -27.42 -10.54 16.82
CA VAL A 99 -26.26 -9.77 16.39
C VAL A 99 -25.28 -10.68 15.64
N ALA A 100 -25.01 -11.90 16.11
CA ALA A 100 -24.17 -12.86 15.42
C ALA A 100 -24.74 -13.31 14.06
N GLN A 101 -26.09 -13.46 13.95
CA GLN A 101 -26.73 -13.73 12.67
C GLN A 101 -26.72 -12.53 11.71
N ALA A 102 -26.76 -11.32 12.22
CA ALA A 102 -26.61 -10.12 11.40
C ALA A 102 -25.15 -9.91 10.95
N GLU A 103 -24.19 -10.26 11.82
CA GLU A 103 -22.75 -10.25 11.50
C GLU A 103 -22.39 -11.34 10.48
N ALA A 104 -22.95 -12.55 10.58
CA ALA A 104 -22.78 -13.62 9.59
C ALA A 104 -23.42 -13.27 8.22
N ALA A 105 -24.53 -12.53 8.19
CA ALA A 105 -25.14 -12.05 6.96
C ALA A 105 -24.37 -10.88 6.31
N GLU A 106 -23.57 -10.12 7.08
CA GLU A 106 -22.64 -9.12 6.56
C GLU A 106 -21.32 -9.79 6.05
N GLU A 107 -20.93 -10.95 6.55
CA GLU A 107 -19.77 -11.71 6.08
C GLU A 107 -20.00 -12.45 4.75
N GLU A 108 -21.25 -12.76 4.39
CA GLU A 108 -21.62 -13.31 3.06
C GLU A 108 -21.78 -12.25 1.95
N SER A 109 -21.68 -10.96 2.27
CA SER A 109 -21.64 -9.92 1.24
C SER A 109 -20.25 -9.92 0.58
N GLU A 110 -20.22 -10.05 -0.74
CA GLU A 110 -19.02 -9.82 -1.55
C GLU A 110 -18.29 -8.56 -1.07
N PRO A 111 -16.95 -8.60 -0.94
CA PRO A 111 -16.22 -7.42 -0.51
C PRO A 111 -16.60 -6.25 -1.42
N PRO A 112 -16.93 -5.07 -0.87
CA PRO A 112 -17.39 -3.94 -1.66
C PRO A 112 -16.35 -3.64 -2.73
N GLU A 113 -16.80 -3.38 -3.96
CA GLU A 113 -15.93 -2.99 -5.08
C GLU A 113 -14.93 -1.93 -4.59
N HIS A 114 -13.66 -2.28 -4.66
CA HIS A 114 -12.59 -1.47 -4.11
C HIS A 114 -12.45 -0.18 -4.91
N ASN A 115 -13.02 0.92 -4.43
CA ASN A 115 -12.79 2.24 -5.00
C ASN A 115 -11.59 2.89 -4.29
N PRO A 116 -10.42 3.05 -4.95
CA PRO A 116 -9.22 3.59 -4.34
C PRO A 116 -9.36 5.06 -3.89
N MET A 117 -10.41 5.76 -4.38
CA MET A 117 -10.72 7.14 -3.99
C MET A 117 -11.73 7.24 -2.84
N ARG A 118 -12.04 6.12 -2.18
CA ARG A 118 -12.84 6.09 -0.95
C ARG A 118 -12.05 5.45 0.18
N SER A 119 -12.19 6.05 1.37
CA SER A 119 -11.59 5.50 2.59
C SER A 119 -12.25 4.17 2.98
N THR A 120 -11.60 3.41 3.85
CA THR A 120 -12.12 2.15 4.44
C THR A 120 -13.48 2.33 5.12
N THR A 121 -13.83 3.54 5.52
CA THR A 121 -15.12 3.92 6.10
C THR A 121 -16.06 4.60 5.10
N GLY A 122 -15.74 4.55 3.79
CA GLY A 122 -16.60 5.03 2.69
C GLY A 122 -16.56 6.53 2.41
N ARG A 123 -15.66 7.31 3.08
CA ARG A 123 -15.52 8.76 2.85
C ARG A 123 -14.74 9.03 1.57
N GLU A 124 -15.08 10.10 0.85
CA GLU A 124 -14.36 10.51 -0.36
C GLU A 124 -13.00 11.10 -0.03
N LEU A 125 -11.96 10.61 -0.72
CA LEU A 125 -10.60 11.11 -0.64
C LEU A 125 -10.37 12.17 -1.73
N VAL A 126 -9.54 13.16 -1.46
CA VAL A 126 -9.26 14.25 -2.41
C VAL A 126 -8.12 13.83 -3.32
N ALA A 127 -8.36 13.77 -4.63
CA ALA A 127 -7.35 13.38 -5.60
C ALA A 127 -6.10 14.28 -5.55
N SER A 128 -4.93 13.68 -5.69
CA SER A 128 -3.67 14.41 -5.85
C SER A 128 -3.52 14.89 -7.29
N GLU A 129 -2.99 16.09 -7.47
CA GLU A 129 -2.67 16.63 -8.81
C GLU A 129 -1.47 15.92 -9.44
N ALA A 130 -0.60 15.34 -8.62
CA ALA A 130 0.54 14.54 -9.06
C ALA A 130 0.14 13.22 -9.74
N ALA A 131 -1.12 12.79 -9.61
CA ALA A 131 -1.62 11.51 -10.13
C ALA A 131 -1.93 11.51 -11.66
N LYS A 132 -1.55 12.52 -12.41
CA LYS A 132 -1.69 12.54 -13.87
C LYS A 132 -0.47 11.94 -14.54
N PHE A 133 -0.35 10.62 -14.44
CA PHE A 133 0.69 9.85 -15.15
C PHE A 133 0.24 9.59 -16.59
N GLU A 134 0.30 10.58 -17.45
CA GLU A 134 0.24 10.38 -18.90
C GLU A 134 1.67 10.29 -19.42
N ILE A 135 2.10 9.09 -19.77
CA ILE A 135 3.37 8.89 -20.45
C ILE A 135 3.11 9.06 -21.92
N ASP A 136 3.55 10.18 -22.43
CA ASP A 136 3.46 10.51 -23.84
C ASP A 136 4.68 9.91 -24.56
N LEU A 137 4.45 8.79 -25.28
CA LEU A 137 5.41 8.21 -26.22
C LEU A 137 5.23 8.80 -27.65
N SER A 138 4.33 9.76 -27.82
CA SER A 138 3.99 10.33 -29.13
C SER A 138 5.17 11.01 -29.85
N ASP A 139 6.17 11.47 -29.10
CA ASP A 139 7.37 12.10 -29.66
C ASP A 139 8.29 11.13 -30.40
N VAL A 140 8.22 9.85 -30.07
CA VAL A 140 9.10 8.79 -30.57
C VAL A 140 8.35 7.78 -31.46
N GLU A 141 7.05 7.57 -31.21
CA GLU A 141 6.19 6.66 -31.99
C GLU A 141 5.56 7.37 -33.21
N VAL A 142 5.63 6.74 -34.38
CA VAL A 142 4.98 7.23 -35.60
C VAL A 142 3.82 6.34 -36.00
N LYS A 143 2.75 6.96 -36.54
CA LYS A 143 1.56 6.21 -36.99
C LYS A 143 1.79 5.43 -38.26
N ARG A 144 2.68 5.87 -39.13
CA ARG A 144 3.07 5.23 -40.42
C ARG A 144 4.48 5.66 -40.85
N GLY A 145 5.20 4.73 -41.42
CA GLY A 145 6.58 4.95 -41.87
C GLY A 145 7.55 4.85 -40.70
N GLY A 146 8.73 4.31 -40.91
CA GLY A 146 9.74 4.20 -39.86
C GLY A 146 10.28 2.76 -39.72
N ARG A 147 10.80 2.46 -38.55
CA ARG A 147 11.31 1.15 -38.17
C ARG A 147 10.40 0.54 -37.12
N VAL A 148 10.23 -0.79 -37.13
CA VAL A 148 9.42 -1.54 -36.14
C VAL A 148 10.36 -2.31 -35.23
N ILE A 149 10.14 -2.26 -33.92
CA ILE A 149 10.88 -3.11 -32.96
C ILE A 149 10.40 -4.55 -33.11
N ALA A 150 11.29 -5.45 -33.56
CA ALA A 150 11.00 -6.86 -33.68
C ALA A 150 11.22 -7.60 -32.36
N ALA A 151 10.52 -8.73 -32.18
CA ALA A 151 10.79 -9.67 -31.10
C ALA A 151 12.05 -10.49 -31.45
N SER A 152 13.22 -9.94 -31.17
CA SER A 152 14.51 -10.58 -31.39
C SER A 152 15.04 -11.25 -30.14
N GLN A 153 15.92 -12.27 -30.28
CA GLN A 153 16.57 -12.91 -29.14
C GLN A 153 17.40 -11.92 -28.31
N ALA A 154 17.98 -10.92 -28.96
CA ALA A 154 18.74 -9.89 -28.26
C ALA A 154 17.86 -8.99 -27.38
N LEU A 155 16.66 -8.64 -27.85
CA LEU A 155 15.69 -7.92 -27.00
C LEU A 155 15.28 -8.77 -25.79
N GLU A 156 14.97 -10.05 -26.00
CA GLU A 156 14.60 -10.95 -24.89
C GLU A 156 15.75 -11.11 -23.88
N ASN A 157 16.99 -11.25 -24.32
CA ASN A 157 18.14 -11.33 -23.42
C ASN A 157 18.27 -10.08 -22.53
N ILE A 158 18.02 -8.89 -23.07
CA ILE A 158 18.03 -7.64 -22.30
C ILE A 158 16.88 -7.61 -21.29
N LEU A 159 15.70 -8.05 -21.70
CA LEU A 159 14.52 -8.10 -20.82
C LEU A 159 14.69 -9.10 -19.68
N GLU A 160 15.33 -10.26 -19.91
CA GLU A 160 15.65 -11.25 -18.87
C GLU A 160 16.66 -10.70 -17.84
N GLU A 161 17.62 -9.90 -18.28
CA GLU A 161 18.52 -9.22 -17.34
C GLU A 161 17.82 -8.17 -16.52
N LEU A 162 16.96 -7.36 -17.16
CA LEU A 162 16.15 -6.39 -16.44
C LEU A 162 15.26 -7.05 -15.40
N GLU A 163 14.64 -8.19 -15.73
CA GLU A 163 13.85 -8.98 -14.78
C GLU A 163 14.69 -9.39 -13.56
N THR A 164 15.93 -9.84 -13.80
CA THR A 164 16.87 -10.19 -12.74
C THR A 164 17.24 -8.97 -11.88
N ASP A 165 17.51 -7.82 -12.49
CA ASP A 165 17.85 -6.58 -11.79
C ASP A 165 16.66 -6.06 -10.95
N LEU A 166 15.41 -6.17 -11.46
CA LEU A 166 14.21 -5.81 -10.72
C LEU A 166 14.01 -6.71 -9.49
N LEU A 167 14.22 -8.01 -9.62
CA LEU A 167 14.19 -8.96 -8.49
C LEU A 167 15.29 -8.66 -7.47
N MET A 168 16.49 -8.31 -7.91
CA MET A 168 17.59 -7.87 -7.03
C MET A 168 17.29 -6.52 -6.33
N ALA A 169 16.37 -5.73 -6.87
CA ALA A 169 15.86 -4.51 -6.25
C ALA A 169 14.83 -4.77 -5.15
N ASP A 170 14.66 -6.01 -4.72
CA ASP A 170 13.64 -6.43 -3.76
C ASP A 170 12.19 -6.19 -4.24
N MET A 171 11.96 -6.19 -5.55
CA MET A 171 10.61 -6.19 -6.11
C MET A 171 9.98 -7.59 -6.00
N GLY A 172 8.69 -7.62 -5.69
CA GLY A 172 7.90 -8.86 -5.66
C GLY A 172 7.71 -9.46 -7.07
N HIS A 173 7.73 -10.79 -7.18
CA HIS A 173 7.60 -11.50 -8.45
C HIS A 173 6.37 -11.08 -9.27
N ASP A 174 5.22 -10.88 -8.61
CA ASP A 174 3.97 -10.46 -9.29
C ASP A 174 4.15 -9.07 -9.94
N ALA A 175 4.76 -8.13 -9.22
CA ALA A 175 5.03 -6.79 -9.72
C ALA A 175 6.05 -6.80 -10.88
N VAL A 176 7.11 -7.62 -10.77
CA VAL A 176 8.09 -7.79 -11.84
C VAL A 176 7.45 -8.38 -13.09
N SER A 177 6.62 -9.41 -12.95
CA SER A 177 5.90 -10.03 -14.08
C SER A 177 5.02 -9.02 -14.83
N ASP A 178 4.30 -8.16 -14.09
CA ASP A 178 3.45 -7.13 -14.69
C ASP A 178 4.24 -6.03 -15.39
N VAL A 179 5.37 -5.60 -14.80
CA VAL A 179 6.31 -4.67 -15.47
C VAL A 179 6.82 -5.27 -16.77
N MET A 180 7.31 -6.51 -16.74
CA MET A 180 7.87 -7.17 -17.90
C MET A 180 6.82 -7.36 -19.00
N THR A 181 5.59 -7.70 -18.62
CA THR A 181 4.47 -7.84 -19.58
C THR A 181 4.12 -6.49 -20.23
N THR A 182 4.03 -5.43 -19.40
CA THR A 182 3.74 -4.06 -19.89
C THR A 182 4.87 -3.55 -20.78
N LEU A 183 6.12 -3.80 -20.40
CA LEU A 183 7.29 -3.37 -21.14
C LEU A 183 7.38 -4.09 -22.49
N ARG A 184 7.20 -5.42 -22.54
CA ARG A 184 7.12 -6.19 -23.79
C ARG A 184 6.02 -5.64 -24.71
N GLY A 185 4.82 -5.40 -24.17
CA GLY A 185 3.69 -4.84 -24.91
C GLY A 185 3.96 -3.42 -25.44
N SER A 186 4.76 -2.64 -24.74
CA SER A 186 5.13 -1.29 -25.16
C SER A 186 6.22 -1.30 -26.24
N LEU A 187 7.21 -2.18 -26.13
CA LEU A 187 8.36 -2.23 -27.04
C LEU A 187 8.08 -3.02 -28.32
N ILE A 188 7.61 -4.27 -28.20
CA ILE A 188 7.42 -5.13 -29.38
C ILE A 188 6.36 -4.53 -30.31
N GLY A 189 6.69 -4.40 -31.58
CA GLY A 189 5.82 -3.79 -32.59
C GLY A 189 5.68 -2.27 -32.49
N ALA A 190 6.45 -1.58 -31.62
CA ALA A 190 6.46 -0.13 -31.61
C ALA A 190 7.08 0.43 -32.88
N ARG A 191 6.41 1.41 -33.51
CA ARG A 191 6.85 2.07 -34.71
C ARG A 191 7.65 3.30 -34.37
N LEU A 192 8.93 3.28 -34.65
CA LEU A 192 9.86 4.33 -34.32
C LEU A 192 10.17 5.24 -35.50
N ASN A 193 10.33 6.51 -35.23
CA ASN A 193 10.94 7.43 -36.20
C ASN A 193 12.34 6.91 -36.56
N ARG A 194 12.75 7.03 -37.85
CA ARG A 194 14.07 6.58 -38.35
C ARG A 194 15.26 7.21 -37.58
N LYS A 195 15.05 8.35 -36.92
CA LYS A 195 16.07 9.07 -36.12
C LYS A 195 15.92 8.85 -34.61
N ALA A 196 14.93 8.06 -34.15
CA ALA A 196 14.73 7.84 -32.73
C ALA A 196 15.90 7.05 -32.13
N ASP A 197 16.38 7.49 -30.99
CA ASP A 197 17.35 6.73 -30.19
C ASP A 197 16.60 5.60 -29.47
N LEU A 198 17.00 4.36 -29.77
CA LEU A 198 16.36 3.18 -29.21
C LEU A 198 16.57 3.06 -27.70
N ASN A 199 17.72 3.53 -27.17
CA ASN A 199 17.98 3.54 -25.74
C ASN A 199 16.99 4.45 -25.02
N GLU A 200 16.74 5.65 -25.57
CA GLU A 200 15.76 6.59 -25.05
C GLU A 200 14.34 5.99 -25.04
N VAL A 201 13.98 5.25 -26.09
CA VAL A 201 12.68 4.57 -26.17
C VAL A 201 12.54 3.49 -25.10
N ILE A 202 13.56 2.65 -24.91
CA ILE A 202 13.57 1.61 -23.90
C ILE A 202 13.48 2.21 -22.48
N GLU A 203 14.24 3.27 -22.22
CA GLU A 203 14.21 3.95 -20.91
C GLU A 203 12.84 4.58 -20.65
N LYS A 204 12.24 5.25 -21.63
CA LYS A 204 10.87 5.79 -21.51
C LYS A 204 9.83 4.68 -21.28
N ALA A 205 9.92 3.58 -22.00
CA ALA A 205 9.01 2.44 -21.84
C ALA A 205 9.16 1.79 -20.45
N LEU A 206 10.40 1.65 -19.96
CA LEU A 206 10.67 1.12 -18.63
C LEU A 206 10.10 2.06 -17.53
N ARG A 207 10.38 3.37 -17.64
CA ARG A 207 9.81 4.37 -16.74
C ARG A 207 8.28 4.28 -16.71
N ALA A 208 7.66 4.16 -17.90
CA ALA A 208 6.23 3.98 -18.05
C ALA A 208 5.70 2.77 -17.30
N SER A 209 6.36 1.64 -17.49
CA SER A 209 5.97 0.37 -16.89
C SER A 209 6.10 0.40 -15.36
N LEU A 210 7.17 0.99 -14.83
CA LEU A 210 7.34 1.16 -13.38
C LEU A 210 6.31 2.12 -12.78
N LEU A 211 6.05 3.27 -13.42
CA LEU A 211 5.01 4.20 -12.97
C LEU A 211 3.62 3.58 -12.99
N SER A 212 3.34 2.64 -13.92
CA SER A 212 2.04 1.96 -13.97
C SER A 212 1.73 1.17 -12.69
N LEU A 213 2.74 0.67 -11.99
CA LEU A 213 2.57 -0.02 -10.70
C LEU A 213 2.12 0.92 -9.57
N LEU A 214 2.43 2.20 -9.70
CA LEU A 214 2.10 3.22 -8.71
C LEU A 214 0.75 3.90 -8.98
N GLN A 215 -0.01 3.52 -10.02
CA GLN A 215 -1.26 4.17 -10.44
C GLN A 215 -2.49 3.90 -9.55
N ALA A 216 -2.31 3.29 -8.38
CA ALA A 216 -3.41 2.96 -7.47
C ALA A 216 -3.99 4.21 -6.78
N GLY A 217 -4.81 4.99 -7.48
CA GLY A 217 -5.69 6.02 -6.89
C GLY A 217 -5.00 6.99 -5.92
N TYR A 218 -4.09 7.83 -6.40
CA TYR A 218 -3.38 8.80 -5.57
C TYR A 218 -4.30 9.87 -5.00
N TRP A 219 -4.24 10.06 -3.69
CA TRP A 219 -4.94 11.12 -2.99
C TRP A 219 -3.97 11.98 -2.17
N ASP A 220 -4.34 13.25 -1.99
CA ASP A 220 -3.57 14.26 -1.28
C ASP A 220 -3.92 14.19 0.21
N PHE A 221 -2.93 13.93 1.04
CA PHE A 221 -3.11 13.79 2.48
C PHE A 221 -3.63 15.07 3.13
N ASP A 222 -3.00 16.21 2.88
CA ASP A 222 -3.35 17.47 3.54
C ASP A 222 -4.71 18.00 3.07
N LYS A 223 -4.99 17.93 1.75
CA LYS A 223 -6.30 18.32 1.21
C LYS A 223 -7.41 17.42 1.74
N THR A 224 -7.16 16.12 1.89
CA THR A 224 -8.14 15.16 2.45
C THR A 224 -8.41 15.43 3.92
N VAL A 225 -7.36 15.62 4.74
CA VAL A 225 -7.53 15.99 6.16
C VAL A 225 -8.28 17.30 6.30
N LYS A 226 -7.94 18.31 5.51
CA LYS A 226 -8.64 19.61 5.47
C LYS A 226 -10.12 19.45 5.12
N SER A 227 -10.44 18.62 4.13
CA SER A 227 -11.82 18.32 3.73
C SER A 227 -12.61 17.69 4.87
N PHE A 228 -12.00 16.74 5.60
CA PHE A 228 -12.65 16.10 6.74
C PHE A 228 -12.79 17.04 7.95
N ALA A 229 -11.77 17.82 8.27
CA ALA A 229 -11.80 18.77 9.37
C ALA A 229 -12.89 19.85 9.18
N SER A 230 -13.19 20.21 7.93
CA SER A 230 -14.27 21.16 7.63
C SER A 230 -15.68 20.66 7.99
N GLN A 231 -15.85 19.36 8.31
CA GLN A 231 -17.13 18.77 8.71
C GLN A 231 -17.47 18.99 10.19
N GLY A 232 -16.56 19.61 10.97
CA GLY A 232 -16.80 20.00 12.37
C GLY A 232 -16.76 18.85 13.38
N THR A 233 -16.22 17.71 12.99
CA THR A 233 -15.92 16.58 13.89
C THR A 233 -14.41 16.28 13.86
N PRO A 234 -13.81 15.81 14.98
CA PRO A 234 -12.39 15.47 14.99
C PRO A 234 -12.05 14.42 13.93
N VAL A 235 -11.06 14.71 13.09
CA VAL A 235 -10.54 13.75 12.11
C VAL A 235 -9.71 12.71 12.83
N SER A 236 -10.14 11.45 12.82
CA SER A 236 -9.41 10.34 13.42
C SER A 236 -8.57 9.60 12.36
N ILE A 237 -7.26 9.48 12.62
CA ILE A 237 -6.28 8.81 11.77
C ILE A 237 -5.73 7.62 12.55
N MET A 238 -5.93 6.40 12.04
CA MET A 238 -5.44 5.18 12.66
C MET A 238 -4.16 4.71 11.99
N MET A 239 -3.08 4.57 12.77
CA MET A 239 -1.79 4.10 12.29
C MET A 239 -1.66 2.60 12.50
N VAL A 240 -1.45 1.83 11.45
CA VAL A 240 -1.30 0.37 11.51
C VAL A 240 0.00 -0.09 10.86
N GLY A 241 0.47 -1.30 11.16
CA GLY A 241 1.72 -1.86 10.63
C GLY A 241 2.49 -2.63 11.69
N VAL A 242 3.62 -3.26 11.30
CA VAL A 242 4.42 -4.13 12.15
C VAL A 242 5.28 -3.33 13.14
N ASN A 243 5.71 -3.98 14.24
CA ASN A 243 6.67 -3.36 15.17
C ASN A 243 8.01 -3.05 14.47
N GLY A 244 8.56 -1.86 14.75
CA GLY A 244 9.84 -1.42 14.18
C GLY A 244 9.73 -0.66 12.87
N THR A 245 8.57 -0.63 12.21
CA THR A 245 8.37 0.10 10.94
C THR A 245 8.34 1.63 11.10
N GLY A 246 8.25 2.13 12.32
CA GLY A 246 8.25 3.58 12.59
C GLY A 246 6.88 4.17 12.89
N LYS A 247 5.82 3.37 13.20
CA LYS A 247 4.46 3.89 13.50
C LYS A 247 4.44 5.05 14.48
N THR A 248 4.99 4.85 15.69
CA THR A 248 5.00 5.88 16.76
C THR A 248 5.72 7.15 16.31
N THR A 249 6.86 7.01 15.61
CA THR A 249 7.60 8.16 15.07
C THR A 249 6.81 8.85 13.95
N THR A 250 6.15 8.09 13.10
CA THR A 250 5.31 8.63 12.01
C THR A 250 4.07 9.32 12.57
N SER A 251 3.45 8.76 13.62
CA SER A 251 2.36 9.43 14.35
C SER A 251 2.79 10.81 14.86
N ALA A 252 3.99 10.91 15.42
CA ALA A 252 4.55 12.17 15.88
C ALA A 252 4.88 13.14 14.72
N LYS A 253 5.40 12.65 13.59
CA LYS A 253 5.67 13.47 12.41
C LYS A 253 4.39 14.02 11.78
N ILE A 254 3.34 13.19 11.66
CA ILE A 254 2.02 13.64 11.19
C ILE A 254 1.44 14.68 12.16
N ALA A 255 1.58 14.45 13.49
CA ALA A 255 1.15 15.42 14.49
C ALA A 255 1.88 16.76 14.34
N ASN A 256 3.20 16.75 14.14
CA ASN A 256 3.98 17.95 13.88
C ASN A 256 3.51 18.68 12.62
N ARG A 257 3.34 17.94 11.50
CA ARG A 257 2.89 18.49 10.23
C ARG A 257 1.52 19.19 10.36
N LEU A 258 0.55 18.53 10.97
CA LEU A 258 -0.80 19.07 11.12
C LEU A 258 -0.86 20.20 12.15
N ASN A 259 -0.10 20.10 13.26
CA ASN A 259 0.02 21.16 14.25
C ASN A 259 0.65 22.44 13.64
N SER A 260 1.66 22.30 12.78
CA SER A 260 2.27 23.43 12.08
C SER A 260 1.33 24.11 11.07
N GLN A 261 0.31 23.39 10.60
CA GLN A 261 -0.77 23.92 9.76
C GLN A 261 -1.90 24.59 10.57
N GLY A 262 -1.78 24.61 11.92
CA GLY A 262 -2.71 25.28 12.81
C GLY A 262 -3.84 24.38 13.34
N TYR A 263 -3.80 23.07 13.10
CA TYR A 263 -4.77 22.13 13.69
C TYR A 263 -4.38 21.78 15.14
N SER A 264 -5.38 21.67 15.99
CA SER A 264 -5.22 21.10 17.32
C SER A 264 -5.18 19.57 17.23
N VAL A 265 -4.10 18.95 17.74
CA VAL A 265 -3.83 17.52 17.58
C VAL A 265 -3.80 16.82 18.94
N VAL A 266 -4.41 15.63 18.98
CA VAL A 266 -4.37 14.71 20.13
C VAL A 266 -3.76 13.38 19.66
N LEU A 267 -2.80 12.86 20.46
CA LEU A 267 -2.24 11.53 20.26
C LEU A 267 -2.92 10.51 21.19
N ALA A 268 -3.29 9.35 20.68
CA ALA A 268 -3.86 8.24 21.45
C ALA A 268 -2.85 7.07 21.49
N ALA A 269 -2.35 6.73 22.69
CA ALA A 269 -1.40 5.65 22.89
C ALA A 269 -2.11 4.28 22.97
N ALA A 270 -2.54 3.77 21.83
CA ALA A 270 -3.26 2.51 21.71
C ALA A 270 -2.34 1.26 21.56
N ASP A 271 -1.00 1.39 21.53
CA ASP A 271 -0.05 0.27 21.78
C ASP A 271 0.08 0.04 23.30
N THR A 272 -0.97 -0.49 23.91
CA THR A 272 -1.06 -0.65 25.37
C THR A 272 -0.22 -1.79 25.91
N PHE A 273 0.23 -2.71 25.10
CA PHE A 273 1.07 -3.84 25.52
C PHE A 273 2.51 -3.45 25.81
N ARG A 274 3.02 -2.45 25.11
CA ARG A 274 4.40 -1.98 25.22
C ARG A 274 4.48 -0.73 26.08
N ALA A 275 4.89 -0.89 27.35
CA ALA A 275 5.07 0.26 28.24
C ALA A 275 5.97 1.34 27.61
N GLY A 276 7.07 0.93 26.97
CA GLY A 276 7.97 1.86 26.28
C GLY A 276 7.32 2.59 25.10
N ALA A 277 6.31 2.02 24.43
CA ALA A 277 5.60 2.71 23.35
C ALA A 277 4.68 3.81 23.88
N ILE A 278 3.98 3.55 24.99
CA ILE A 278 3.15 4.55 25.65
C ILE A 278 4.01 5.75 26.08
N ASP A 279 5.15 5.49 26.74
CA ASP A 279 6.05 6.56 27.19
C ASP A 279 6.72 7.27 26.01
N GLN A 280 7.09 6.54 24.97
CA GLN A 280 7.64 7.13 23.74
C GLN A 280 6.67 8.12 23.10
N LEU A 281 5.41 7.72 22.90
CA LEU A 281 4.40 8.60 22.31
C LEU A 281 4.10 9.81 23.22
N ALA A 282 4.06 9.61 24.55
CA ALA A 282 3.88 10.71 25.51
C ALA A 282 5.04 11.72 25.45
N ASN A 283 6.29 11.26 25.34
CA ASN A 283 7.46 12.12 25.17
C ASN A 283 7.42 12.89 23.85
N HIS A 284 6.93 12.27 22.76
CA HIS A 284 6.70 12.97 21.49
C HIS A 284 5.64 14.06 21.65
N ALA A 285 4.52 13.74 22.31
CA ALA A 285 3.44 14.70 22.58
C ALA A 285 3.94 15.92 23.37
N GLU A 286 4.71 15.68 24.43
CA GLU A 286 5.30 16.75 25.26
C GLU A 286 6.21 17.67 24.43
N ARG A 287 7.10 17.09 23.60
CA ARG A 287 8.01 17.85 22.74
C ARG A 287 7.27 18.69 21.70
N LEU A 288 6.15 18.18 21.19
CA LEU A 288 5.32 18.85 20.18
C LEU A 288 4.30 19.83 20.80
N GLY A 289 4.15 19.85 22.13
CA GLY A 289 3.14 20.65 22.81
C GLY A 289 1.71 20.20 22.52
N VAL A 290 1.50 18.91 22.16
CA VAL A 290 0.18 18.33 21.88
C VAL A 290 -0.25 17.40 23.03
N ARG A 291 -1.55 17.15 23.12
CA ARG A 291 -2.09 16.25 24.16
C ARG A 291 -1.85 14.78 23.79
N CYS A 292 -1.68 13.95 24.83
CA CYS A 292 -1.61 12.50 24.70
C CYS A 292 -2.61 11.83 25.65
N ILE A 293 -3.50 11.03 25.09
CA ILE A 293 -4.40 10.16 25.84
C ILE A 293 -3.75 8.78 25.95
N ARG A 294 -3.62 8.30 27.18
CA ARG A 294 -2.95 7.02 27.47
C ARG A 294 -3.63 6.31 28.64
N SER A 295 -3.54 4.99 28.66
CA SER A 295 -3.94 4.15 29.80
C SER A 295 -2.74 3.55 30.50
N GLN A 296 -2.99 2.79 31.55
CA GLN A 296 -1.99 1.92 32.15
C GLN A 296 -1.65 0.78 31.17
N ARG A 297 -0.47 0.18 31.33
CA ARG A 297 -0.04 -0.97 30.57
C ARG A 297 -1.06 -2.09 30.63
N GLY A 298 -1.38 -2.69 29.47
CA GLY A 298 -2.36 -3.78 29.34
C GLY A 298 -3.82 -3.30 29.34
N GLY A 299 -4.05 -1.99 29.23
CA GLY A 299 -5.39 -1.43 29.06
C GLY A 299 -5.97 -1.77 27.68
N ASP A 300 -7.29 -1.64 27.51
CA ASP A 300 -7.99 -1.87 26.25
C ASP A 300 -7.65 -0.76 25.23
N ALA A 301 -6.95 -1.12 24.16
CA ALA A 301 -6.57 -0.20 23.08
C ALA A 301 -7.77 0.54 22.47
N ALA A 302 -8.90 -0.15 22.29
CA ALA A 302 -10.13 0.43 21.76
C ALA A 302 -10.75 1.46 22.71
N ALA A 303 -10.63 1.23 24.04
CA ALA A 303 -11.09 2.21 25.03
C ALA A 303 -10.23 3.48 24.99
N VAL A 304 -8.89 3.35 24.93
CA VAL A 304 -7.97 4.50 24.80
C VAL A 304 -8.28 5.32 23.54
N ALA A 305 -8.44 4.64 22.44
CA ALA A 305 -8.75 5.29 21.15
C ALA A 305 -10.11 6.01 21.18
N ARG A 306 -11.13 5.38 21.74
CA ARG A 306 -12.46 5.99 21.93
C ARG A 306 -12.38 7.20 22.84
N ASP A 307 -11.75 7.08 24.02
CA ASP A 307 -11.62 8.16 24.99
C ASP A 307 -10.89 9.38 24.38
N ALA A 308 -9.91 9.13 23.48
CA ALA A 308 -9.24 10.19 22.74
C ALA A 308 -10.19 10.93 21.80
N VAL A 309 -11.01 10.20 21.02
CA VAL A 309 -11.99 10.80 20.10
C VAL A 309 -13.06 11.56 20.88
N GLU A 310 -13.64 10.98 21.94
CA GLU A 310 -14.64 11.63 22.78
C GLU A 310 -14.08 12.88 23.47
N SER A 311 -12.85 12.80 24.00
CA SER A 311 -12.17 13.95 24.63
C SER A 311 -11.87 15.05 23.63
N ALA A 312 -11.43 14.72 22.42
CA ALA A 312 -11.20 15.69 21.35
C ALA A 312 -12.51 16.38 20.92
N THR A 313 -13.58 15.60 20.75
CA THR A 313 -14.92 16.13 20.44
C THR A 313 -15.41 17.11 21.52
N ALA A 314 -15.28 16.73 22.79
CA ALA A 314 -15.72 17.57 23.93
C ALA A 314 -14.93 18.88 24.06
N ARG A 315 -13.71 18.93 23.53
CA ARG A 315 -12.83 20.11 23.58
C ARG A 315 -12.79 20.91 22.29
N GLY A 316 -13.44 20.42 21.22
CA GLY A 316 -13.37 21.04 19.90
C GLY A 316 -11.99 20.96 19.27
N GLU A 317 -11.25 19.87 19.53
CA GLU A 317 -9.96 19.61 18.90
C GLU A 317 -10.16 19.00 17.51
N ASP A 318 -9.23 19.27 16.58
CA ASP A 318 -9.45 18.97 15.14
C ASP A 318 -9.02 17.56 14.74
N ILE A 319 -7.95 17.03 15.32
CA ILE A 319 -7.29 15.79 14.86
C ILE A 319 -7.01 14.84 16.01
N VAL A 320 -7.30 13.55 15.81
CA VAL A 320 -6.89 12.47 16.71
C VAL A 320 -6.04 11.46 15.92
N ILE A 321 -4.79 11.24 16.35
CA ILE A 321 -3.91 10.22 15.76
C ILE A 321 -3.82 9.05 16.72
N ILE A 322 -4.21 7.85 16.26
CA ILE A 322 -4.28 6.63 17.06
C ILE A 322 -3.07 5.76 16.70
N ASP A 323 -2.06 5.71 17.58
CA ASP A 323 -0.88 4.85 17.45
C ASP A 323 -1.18 3.46 18.01
N THR A 324 -1.22 2.43 17.15
CA THR A 324 -1.65 1.08 17.53
C THR A 324 -0.48 0.10 17.69
N ALA A 325 -0.75 -1.07 18.29
CA ALA A 325 0.17 -2.18 18.38
C ALA A 325 0.53 -2.74 16.99
N GLY A 326 1.67 -3.48 16.91
CA GLY A 326 2.15 -4.09 15.65
C GLY A 326 2.82 -5.44 15.85
N ARG A 327 2.38 -6.26 16.80
CA ARG A 327 3.00 -7.55 17.15
C ARG A 327 2.55 -8.67 16.23
N MET A 328 3.32 -8.93 15.15
CA MET A 328 3.00 -10.00 14.20
C MET A 328 3.23 -11.43 14.74
N GLN A 329 3.93 -11.61 15.87
CA GLN A 329 4.11 -12.92 16.50
C GLN A 329 2.79 -13.56 16.95
N ASN A 330 1.79 -12.76 17.25
CA ASN A 330 0.41 -13.20 17.50
C ASN A 330 -0.53 -12.44 16.57
N LYS A 331 -0.50 -12.83 15.29
CA LYS A 331 -1.16 -12.17 14.19
C LYS A 331 -2.68 -12.06 14.38
N ILE A 332 -3.33 -13.16 14.81
CA ILE A 332 -4.78 -13.23 14.98
C ILE A 332 -5.22 -12.21 16.03
N ASN A 333 -4.64 -12.26 17.23
CA ASN A 333 -5.00 -11.34 18.32
C ASN A 333 -4.72 -9.88 17.97
N LEU A 334 -3.63 -9.60 17.22
CA LEU A 334 -3.35 -8.26 16.74
C LEU A 334 -4.45 -7.76 15.81
N MET A 335 -4.86 -8.58 14.83
CA MET A 335 -5.88 -8.18 13.86
C MET A 335 -7.25 -8.00 14.49
N GLU A 336 -7.62 -8.84 15.46
CA GLU A 336 -8.86 -8.66 16.25
C GLU A 336 -8.84 -7.36 17.06
N GLU A 337 -7.70 -7.05 17.71
CA GLU A 337 -7.53 -5.80 18.43
C GLU A 337 -7.65 -4.58 17.50
N LEU A 338 -6.97 -4.61 16.35
CA LEU A 338 -7.04 -3.55 15.36
C LEU A 338 -8.45 -3.38 14.78
N ARG A 339 -9.15 -4.49 14.47
CA ARG A 339 -10.56 -4.47 14.05
C ARG A 339 -11.46 -3.87 15.13
N LYS A 340 -11.21 -4.21 16.40
CA LYS A 340 -11.95 -3.64 17.53
C LYS A 340 -11.75 -2.13 17.61
N VAL A 341 -10.51 -1.64 17.52
CA VAL A 341 -10.19 -0.21 17.47
C VAL A 341 -10.90 0.45 16.30
N HIS A 342 -10.77 -0.11 15.08
CA HIS A 342 -11.40 0.39 13.87
C HIS A 342 -12.93 0.48 14.01
N ARG A 343 -13.60 -0.57 14.49
CA ARG A 343 -15.05 -0.61 14.66
C ARG A 343 -15.55 0.42 15.67
N VAL A 344 -14.81 0.63 16.75
CA VAL A 344 -15.20 1.54 17.84
C VAL A 344 -14.98 2.99 17.45
N THR A 345 -13.86 3.31 16.78
CA THR A 345 -13.50 4.70 16.44
C THR A 345 -13.99 5.14 15.06
N ARG A 346 -14.30 4.21 14.15
CA ARG A 346 -14.63 4.48 12.74
C ARG A 346 -13.72 5.54 12.14
N PRO A 347 -12.41 5.26 12.04
CA PRO A 347 -11.42 6.26 11.68
C PRO A 347 -11.73 6.88 10.32
N HIS A 348 -11.37 8.14 10.13
CA HIS A 348 -11.49 8.81 8.84
C HIS A 348 -10.47 8.27 7.85
N LEU A 349 -9.27 7.95 8.34
CA LEU A 349 -8.18 7.37 7.59
C LEU A 349 -7.51 6.25 8.38
N VAL A 350 -7.15 5.18 7.68
CA VAL A 350 -6.26 4.12 8.14
C VAL A 350 -4.98 4.16 7.32
N LEU A 351 -3.84 4.41 7.96
CA LEU A 351 -2.54 4.50 7.30
C LEU A 351 -1.65 3.31 7.69
N PHE A 352 -1.23 2.55 6.69
CA PHE A 352 -0.28 1.46 6.87
C PHE A 352 1.16 1.98 6.84
N VAL A 353 1.90 1.76 7.92
CA VAL A 353 3.30 2.21 8.03
C VAL A 353 4.23 1.05 7.74
N ALA A 354 4.99 1.17 6.67
CA ALA A 354 5.97 0.19 6.22
C ALA A 354 7.40 0.72 6.36
N ASP A 355 8.34 -0.22 6.52
CA ASP A 355 9.78 0.03 6.50
C ASP A 355 10.31 -0.29 5.10
N ALA A 356 10.87 0.69 4.40
CA ALA A 356 11.42 0.50 3.06
C ALA A 356 12.55 -0.55 3.05
N LEU A 357 13.31 -0.66 4.13
CA LEU A 357 14.42 -1.62 4.26
C LEU A 357 13.97 -3.07 4.45
N ALA A 358 12.69 -3.31 4.72
CA ALA A 358 12.18 -4.67 4.92
C ALA A 358 11.94 -5.42 3.58
N GLY A 359 12.11 -4.77 2.43
CA GLY A 359 12.00 -5.39 1.11
C GLY A 359 10.69 -6.18 0.93
N ASN A 360 10.80 -7.43 0.49
CA ASN A 360 9.65 -8.32 0.27
C ASN A 360 8.83 -8.61 1.54
N ASP A 361 9.43 -8.58 2.73
CA ASP A 361 8.68 -8.75 3.97
C ASP A 361 7.66 -7.63 4.17
N ALA A 362 8.00 -6.40 3.78
CA ALA A 362 7.05 -5.29 3.83
C ALA A 362 5.86 -5.51 2.88
N VAL A 363 6.08 -6.12 1.72
CA VAL A 363 5.03 -6.46 0.75
C VAL A 363 4.07 -7.51 1.31
N VAL A 364 4.63 -8.58 1.91
CA VAL A 364 3.82 -9.63 2.56
C VAL A 364 2.99 -9.04 3.70
N GLN A 365 3.59 -8.19 4.53
CA GLN A 365 2.89 -7.50 5.61
C GLN A 365 1.78 -6.61 5.08
N ALA A 366 2.04 -5.80 4.06
CA ALA A 366 1.05 -4.92 3.44
C ALA A 366 -0.15 -5.70 2.90
N ARG A 367 0.10 -6.82 2.18
CA ARG A 367 -0.94 -7.73 1.68
C ARG A 367 -1.83 -8.25 2.81
N GLU A 368 -1.24 -8.66 3.92
CA GLU A 368 -1.96 -9.19 5.07
C GLU A 368 -2.82 -8.12 5.76
N PHE A 369 -2.25 -6.92 5.98
CA PHE A 369 -3.03 -5.82 6.55
C PHE A 369 -4.16 -5.40 5.63
N GLN A 370 -3.92 -5.32 4.31
CA GLN A 370 -4.95 -4.98 3.33
C GLN A 370 -6.10 -6.00 3.34
N ARG A 371 -5.77 -7.29 3.41
CA ARG A 371 -6.76 -8.37 3.41
C ARG A 371 -7.59 -8.40 4.70
N MET A 372 -6.95 -8.20 5.87
CA MET A 372 -7.60 -8.44 7.16
C MET A 372 -8.27 -7.20 7.76
N LEU A 373 -7.79 -6.01 7.46
CA LEU A 373 -8.28 -4.76 8.04
C LEU A 373 -8.66 -3.72 6.99
N SER A 374 -8.00 -3.76 5.82
CA SER A 374 -7.92 -2.69 4.82
C SER A 374 -7.24 -1.42 5.35
N PHE A 375 -6.67 -0.63 4.44
CA PHE A 375 -6.11 0.68 4.74
C PHE A 375 -6.27 1.61 3.53
N ASP A 376 -6.16 2.91 3.74
CA ASP A 376 -6.47 3.93 2.73
C ASP A 376 -5.24 4.38 1.94
N GLY A 377 -4.09 4.29 2.56
CA GLY A 377 -2.80 4.61 1.96
C GLY A 377 -1.65 4.10 2.82
N ALA A 378 -0.48 3.98 2.21
CA ALA A 378 0.73 3.58 2.92
C ALA A 378 1.63 4.80 3.23
N VAL A 379 2.35 4.71 4.34
CA VAL A 379 3.45 5.61 4.68
C VAL A 379 4.73 4.79 4.66
N LEU A 380 5.65 5.13 3.79
CA LEU A 380 6.90 4.42 3.65
C LEU A 380 8.01 5.14 4.42
N CYS A 381 8.57 4.47 5.43
CA CYS A 381 9.61 5.02 6.30
C CYS A 381 11.01 4.58 5.86
N LYS A 382 12.01 5.37 6.24
CA LYS A 382 13.44 5.11 6.00
C LYS A 382 13.84 5.11 4.52
N LEU A 383 13.10 5.85 3.71
CA LEU A 383 13.44 6.03 2.28
C LEU A 383 14.79 6.72 2.06
N ASP A 384 15.27 7.48 3.05
CA ASP A 384 16.61 8.07 3.06
C ASP A 384 17.75 7.05 3.08
N THR A 385 17.46 5.82 3.44
CA THR A 385 18.43 4.72 3.50
C THR A 385 18.14 3.59 2.51
N ASP A 386 16.99 3.63 1.81
CA ASP A 386 16.62 2.67 0.77
C ASP A 386 17.14 3.15 -0.60
N ALA A 387 18.21 2.51 -1.05
CA ALA A 387 18.78 2.81 -2.37
C ALA A 387 18.05 2.12 -3.54
N LYS A 388 17.09 1.21 -3.26
CA LYS A 388 16.52 0.32 -4.28
C LYS A 388 15.07 0.65 -4.68
N GLY A 389 14.26 1.12 -3.74
CA GLY A 389 12.85 1.53 -3.97
C GLY A 389 11.87 0.44 -4.39
N GLY A 390 12.31 -0.81 -4.54
CA GLY A 390 11.49 -1.92 -5.06
C GLY A 390 10.31 -2.28 -4.16
N ALA A 391 10.47 -2.14 -2.83
CA ALA A 391 9.41 -2.37 -1.87
C ALA A 391 8.22 -1.43 -2.09
N ALA A 392 8.47 -0.15 -2.41
CA ALA A 392 7.44 0.84 -2.68
C ALA A 392 6.53 0.42 -3.86
N LEU A 393 7.16 0.07 -4.98
CA LEU A 393 6.48 -0.39 -6.19
C LEU A 393 5.60 -1.62 -5.91
N SER A 394 6.17 -2.59 -5.19
CA SER A 394 5.50 -3.85 -4.88
C SER A 394 4.36 -3.71 -3.87
N ILE A 395 4.48 -2.82 -2.86
CA ILE A 395 3.41 -2.53 -1.90
C ILE A 395 2.21 -1.92 -2.64
N SER A 396 2.43 -0.90 -3.45
CA SER A 396 1.35 -0.25 -4.20
C SER A 396 0.66 -1.22 -5.14
N HIS A 397 1.43 -1.98 -5.93
CA HIS A 397 0.92 -2.99 -6.86
C HIS A 397 0.09 -4.08 -6.14
N THR A 398 0.65 -4.68 -5.08
CA THR A 398 0.02 -5.81 -4.39
C THR A 398 -1.25 -5.43 -3.64
N THR A 399 -1.31 -4.22 -3.09
CA THR A 399 -2.42 -3.77 -2.24
C THR A 399 -3.47 -2.97 -2.99
N GLY A 400 -3.14 -2.47 -4.18
CA GLY A 400 -3.99 -1.52 -4.90
C GLY A 400 -4.18 -0.19 -4.14
N ARG A 401 -3.28 0.14 -3.19
CA ARG A 401 -3.33 1.36 -2.39
C ARG A 401 -2.10 2.22 -2.61
N PRO A 402 -2.26 3.55 -2.68
CA PRO A 402 -1.13 4.45 -2.93
C PRO A 402 -0.22 4.56 -1.70
N ILE A 403 1.04 4.87 -1.95
CA ILE A 403 1.91 5.44 -0.93
C ILE A 403 1.62 6.94 -0.91
N VAL A 404 1.19 7.47 0.22
CA VAL A 404 0.78 8.88 0.32
C VAL A 404 1.82 9.76 0.98
N LEU A 405 2.62 9.20 1.89
CA LEU A 405 3.66 9.91 2.63
C LEU A 405 4.97 9.12 2.63
N ALA A 406 6.08 9.84 2.67
CA ALA A 406 7.44 9.32 2.71
C ALA A 406 8.22 9.87 3.91
N GLY A 407 8.74 8.98 4.75
CA GLY A 407 9.68 9.33 5.82
C GLY A 407 11.11 9.29 5.30
N VAL A 408 11.74 10.47 5.27
CA VAL A 408 13.06 10.71 4.64
C VAL A 408 14.11 11.14 5.63
N GLY A 409 14.01 10.73 6.90
CA GLY A 409 14.96 11.06 7.96
C GLY A 409 14.37 10.88 9.34
N GLN A 410 15.06 11.36 10.38
CA GLN A 410 14.69 11.16 11.79
C GLN A 410 13.98 12.35 12.43
N GLY A 411 14.10 13.56 11.88
CA GLY A 411 13.45 14.77 12.37
C GLY A 411 11.94 14.76 12.18
N TYR A 412 11.23 15.61 12.93
CA TYR A 412 9.77 15.74 12.79
C TYR A 412 9.37 16.29 11.41
N ASP A 413 10.22 17.10 10.80
CA ASP A 413 9.99 17.71 9.48
C ASP A 413 10.37 16.76 8.32
N ASP A 414 10.98 15.60 8.63
CA ASP A 414 11.38 14.61 7.63
C ASP A 414 10.22 13.67 7.25
N LEU A 415 9.07 14.27 6.94
CA LEU A 415 7.89 13.61 6.39
C LEU A 415 7.39 14.44 5.20
N ARG A 416 7.43 13.83 4.01
CA ARG A 416 7.04 14.49 2.75
C ARG A 416 5.88 13.76 2.10
N ASP A 417 5.19 14.46 1.20
CA ASP A 417 4.30 13.79 0.26
C ASP A 417 5.12 12.84 -0.59
N PHE A 418 4.56 11.67 -0.88
CA PHE A 418 5.25 10.72 -1.75
C PHE A 418 5.20 11.21 -3.19
N ASP A 419 6.36 11.27 -3.83
CA ASP A 419 6.52 11.64 -5.23
C ASP A 419 6.96 10.40 -6.03
N PRO A 420 6.06 9.84 -6.86
CA PRO A 420 6.38 8.70 -7.72
C PRO A 420 7.49 8.95 -8.71
N ASP A 421 7.53 10.15 -9.31
CA ASP A 421 8.55 10.51 -10.28
C ASP A 421 9.93 10.56 -9.64
N TRP A 422 10.03 11.17 -8.46
CA TRP A 422 11.27 11.16 -7.67
C TRP A 422 11.74 9.73 -7.35
N LEU A 423 10.82 8.84 -6.97
CA LEU A 423 11.17 7.45 -6.69
C LEU A 423 11.73 6.77 -7.95
N ILE A 424 11.05 6.88 -9.09
CA ILE A 424 11.49 6.27 -10.33
C ILE A 424 12.81 6.87 -10.81
N ASP A 425 12.99 8.19 -10.69
CA ASP A 425 14.27 8.84 -10.99
C ASP A 425 15.39 8.30 -10.10
N SER A 426 15.12 8.10 -8.80
CA SER A 426 16.09 7.52 -7.86
C SER A 426 16.44 6.07 -8.20
N ILE A 427 15.45 5.27 -8.63
CA ILE A 427 15.67 3.87 -9.06
C ILE A 427 16.48 3.81 -10.37
N LEU A 428 16.17 4.69 -11.33
CA LEU A 428 16.81 4.72 -12.64
C LEU A 428 18.11 5.53 -12.68
N ALA A 429 18.42 6.28 -11.59
CA ALA A 429 19.67 7.03 -11.51
C ALA A 429 20.89 6.11 -11.59
N THR A 430 21.84 6.47 -12.42
CA THR A 430 23.17 5.83 -12.47
C THR A 430 24.02 6.39 -11.34
N ASP A 431 24.72 5.54 -10.61
CA ASP A 431 25.79 5.98 -9.72
C ASP A 431 26.91 6.61 -10.59
N GLU A 432 27.01 7.95 -10.61
CA GLU A 432 28.14 8.65 -11.21
C GLU A 432 29.47 8.40 -10.46
#